data_fbc747d895901c1b0e300de509d715ac
#
_entry.id   fbc747d895901c1b0e300de509d715ac
#
_cell.length_a   1.000
_cell.length_b   1.000
_cell.length_c   1.000
_cell.angle_alpha   90.00
_cell.angle_beta   90.00
_cell.angle_gamma   90.00
#
_symmetry.space_group_name_H-M   'P 1'
#
loop_
_entity.id
_entity.type
_entity.pdbx_description
1 polymer ?
#
loop_
_entity_poly.entity_id
_entity_poly.type
_entity_poly.pdbx_seq_one_letter_code
_entity_poly.pdbx_strand_id
1 'polypeptide(L)'
;MAYNQGKRVKPIWDLDTINFMSSNQDILVPDSDEPILIWDIGGILRNRPNPSSLKLNPDNKIYVDFGLTWGEDIIDLIMLDRGKVILPLRNLQGFNELDAALVYAEDITIGIDWSDTVKSSSTDFSIDIVKLLHQLHQRGQTDILIYSLVGE
;
A
#
# COMPACT_ATOMS: atom_id res chain seq x y z
N MET A 1 -10.43 -6.01 5.81
CA MET A 1 -9.46 -7.01 6.29
C MET A 1 -8.26 -7.05 5.33
N ALA A 2 -7.05 -7.21 5.83
CA ALA A 2 -5.85 -7.23 5.00
C ALA A 2 -5.01 -8.48 5.28
N TYR A 3 -4.43 -9.06 4.24
CA TYR A 3 -3.59 -10.26 4.32
C TYR A 3 -2.32 -10.08 3.49
N ASN A 4 -1.20 -10.53 4.05
CA ASN A 4 0.06 -10.62 3.35
C ASN A 4 0.63 -12.04 3.51
N GLN A 5 0.92 -12.69 2.40
CA GLN A 5 1.42 -14.08 2.37
C GLN A 5 0.59 -15.04 3.23
N GLY A 6 -0.74 -14.92 3.18
CA GLY A 6 -1.68 -15.71 3.97
C GLY A 6 -1.77 -15.33 5.45
N LYS A 7 -1.03 -14.35 5.93
CA LYS A 7 -1.11 -13.85 7.31
C LYS A 7 -1.97 -12.59 7.37
N ARG A 8 -2.79 -12.52 8.42
CA ARG A 8 -3.58 -11.32 8.67
C ARG A 8 -2.67 -10.15 9.04
N VAL A 9 -2.93 -9.00 8.43
CA VAL A 9 -2.32 -7.72 8.79
C VAL A 9 -3.39 -6.86 9.48
N LYS A 10 -3.05 -6.27 10.62
CA LYS A 10 -3.96 -5.41 11.36
C LYS A 10 -4.06 -4.05 10.67
N PRO A 11 -5.21 -3.67 10.10
CA PRO A 11 -5.39 -2.33 9.60
C PRO A 11 -5.56 -1.34 10.75
N ILE A 12 -4.93 -0.19 10.65
CA ILE A 12 -5.28 0.97 11.47
C ILE A 12 -6.24 1.82 10.66
N TRP A 13 -7.53 1.68 10.96
CA TRP A 13 -8.62 2.48 10.36
C TRP A 13 -9.10 3.46 11.41
N ASP A 14 -8.40 4.47 11.71
CA ASP A 14 -9.00 5.47 12.56
C ASP A 14 -9.48 6.62 11.66
N LEU A 15 -10.75 6.96 11.76
CA LEU A 15 -11.28 8.16 11.12
C LEU A 15 -10.52 9.40 11.59
N ASP A 16 -9.96 9.36 12.79
CA ASP A 16 -9.06 10.36 13.30
C ASP A 16 -7.73 10.41 12.54
N THR A 17 -7.28 9.30 11.97
CA THR A 17 -6.11 9.27 11.08
C THR A 17 -6.32 10.14 9.84
N ILE A 18 -7.53 10.22 9.31
CA ILE A 18 -7.90 11.13 8.21
C ILE A 18 -7.70 12.58 8.63
N ASN A 19 -8.10 12.94 9.84
CA ASN A 19 -7.92 14.27 10.39
C ASN A 19 -6.45 14.57 10.70
N PHE A 20 -5.69 13.62 11.18
CA PHE A 20 -4.25 13.75 11.42
C PHE A 20 -3.47 14.06 10.14
N MET A 21 -3.75 13.35 9.06
CA MET A 21 -3.09 13.57 7.78
C MET A 21 -3.44 14.91 7.13
N SER A 22 -4.52 15.54 7.55
CA SER A 22 -4.91 16.89 7.11
C SER A 22 -4.37 18.02 7.98
N SER A 23 -3.91 17.72 9.21
CA SER A 23 -3.64 18.75 10.25
C SER A 23 -2.17 19.07 10.49
N ASN A 24 -1.22 18.53 9.75
CA ASN A 24 0.23 18.66 9.99
C ASN A 24 0.71 18.17 11.36
N GLN A 25 -0.08 17.38 12.08
CA GLN A 25 0.33 16.76 13.32
C GLN A 25 1.05 15.44 13.06
N ASP A 26 2.06 15.17 13.88
CA ASP A 26 2.75 13.88 13.82
C ASP A 26 1.85 12.76 14.33
N ILE A 27 1.78 11.67 13.55
CA ILE A 27 1.04 10.47 13.94
C ILE A 27 2.01 9.53 14.65
N LEU A 28 1.73 9.27 15.91
CA LEU A 28 2.45 8.25 16.69
C LEU A 28 1.79 6.89 16.44
N VAL A 29 2.53 6.00 15.81
CA VAL A 29 2.07 4.61 15.60
C VAL A 29 2.26 3.82 16.89
N PRO A 30 1.20 3.18 17.43
CA PRO A 30 1.31 2.43 18.67
C PRO A 30 2.19 1.19 18.50
N ASP A 31 2.82 0.75 19.58
CA ASP A 31 3.54 -0.51 19.62
C ASP A 31 2.59 -1.68 19.36
N SER A 32 3.02 -2.62 18.54
CA SER A 32 2.26 -3.84 18.24
C SER A 32 3.19 -4.97 17.86
N ASP A 33 2.94 -6.15 18.40
CA ASP A 33 3.62 -7.39 18.00
C ASP A 33 3.12 -7.90 16.63
N GLU A 34 1.97 -7.40 16.19
CA GLU A 34 1.38 -7.73 14.88
C GLU A 34 1.80 -6.70 13.82
N PRO A 35 1.97 -7.12 12.56
CA PRO A 35 2.17 -6.19 11.46
C PRO A 35 1.03 -5.17 11.38
N ILE A 36 1.38 -3.91 11.17
CA ILE A 36 0.45 -2.79 11.09
C ILE A 36 0.38 -2.29 9.66
N LEU A 37 -0.83 -2.05 9.17
CA LEU A 37 -1.08 -1.38 7.91
C LEU A 37 -1.59 0.03 8.17
N ILE A 38 -0.95 1.00 7.54
CA ILE A 38 -1.36 2.42 7.57
C ILE A 38 -1.79 2.83 6.17
N TRP A 39 -2.93 3.48 6.07
CA TRP A 39 -3.39 4.12 4.86
C TRP A 39 -3.23 5.62 4.95
N ASP A 40 -2.47 6.20 4.05
CA ASP A 40 -2.43 7.64 3.86
C ASP A 40 -3.62 8.09 3.00
N ILE A 41 -4.69 8.48 3.65
CA ILE A 41 -5.92 8.90 2.96
C ILE A 41 -5.68 10.15 2.11
N GLY A 42 -4.79 11.04 2.53
CA GLY A 42 -4.38 12.20 1.73
C GLY A 42 -3.71 11.80 0.42
N GLY A 43 -2.83 10.81 0.48
CA GLY A 43 -2.20 10.22 -0.69
C GLY A 43 -3.22 9.48 -1.57
N ILE A 44 -4.01 8.59 -0.97
CA ILE A 44 -4.96 7.73 -1.70
C ILE A 44 -6.03 8.52 -2.44
N LEU A 45 -6.66 9.51 -1.78
CA LEU A 45 -7.80 10.24 -2.35
C LEU A 45 -7.41 11.51 -3.09
N ARG A 46 -6.28 12.12 -2.77
CA ARG A 46 -5.91 13.45 -3.26
C ARG A 46 -4.55 13.52 -3.92
N ASN A 47 -3.85 12.40 -4.02
CA ASN A 47 -2.47 12.33 -4.50
C ASN A 47 -1.55 13.33 -3.76
N ARG A 48 -1.74 13.44 -2.44
CA ARG A 48 -0.97 14.32 -1.54
C ARG A 48 -0.49 13.52 -0.34
N PRO A 49 0.48 12.62 -0.52
CA PRO A 49 1.04 11.84 0.57
C PRO A 49 1.77 12.76 1.55
N ASN A 50 1.70 12.42 2.83
CA ASN A 50 2.41 13.12 3.89
C ASN A 50 3.24 12.15 4.76
N PRO A 51 4.28 11.54 4.20
CA PRO A 51 5.07 10.54 4.90
C PRO A 51 5.84 11.10 6.09
N SER A 52 6.18 12.37 6.08
CA SER A 52 6.92 13.03 7.18
C SER A 52 6.11 13.15 8.48
N SER A 53 4.79 13.05 8.41
CA SER A 53 3.93 13.08 9.61
C SER A 53 3.94 11.76 10.40
N LEU A 54 4.45 10.66 9.82
CA LEU A 54 4.51 9.37 10.47
C LEU A 54 5.73 9.29 11.39
N LYS A 55 5.48 9.09 12.69
CA LYS A 55 6.51 8.73 13.68
C LYS A 55 6.39 7.26 14.01
N LEU A 56 7.38 6.50 13.56
CA LEU A 56 7.41 5.06 13.68
C LEU A 56 8.28 4.63 14.86
N ASN A 57 7.84 3.60 15.56
CA ASN A 57 8.72 2.82 16.40
C ASN A 57 9.53 1.86 15.50
N PRO A 58 10.87 1.85 15.55
CA PRO A 58 11.69 1.01 14.66
C PRO A 58 11.45 -0.50 14.84
N ASP A 59 10.90 -0.92 15.98
CA ASP A 59 10.60 -2.32 16.26
C ASP A 59 9.29 -2.80 15.61
N ASN A 60 8.45 -1.88 15.15
CA ASN A 60 7.18 -2.22 14.51
C ASN A 60 7.36 -2.62 13.04
N LYS A 61 6.70 -3.70 12.68
CA LYS A 61 6.56 -4.11 11.29
C LYS A 61 5.41 -3.34 10.64
N ILE A 62 5.75 -2.33 9.86
CA ILE A 62 4.76 -1.38 9.32
C ILE A 62 4.74 -1.44 7.81
N TYR A 63 3.54 -1.52 7.26
CA TYR A 63 3.23 -1.37 5.84
C TYR A 63 2.49 -0.05 5.64
N VAL A 64 2.89 0.74 4.66
CA VAL A 64 2.25 2.03 4.39
C VAL A 64 1.80 2.12 2.94
N ASP A 65 0.51 2.37 2.76
CA ASP A 65 -0.09 2.66 1.46
C ASP A 65 -0.27 4.19 1.34
N PHE A 66 0.58 4.80 0.53
CA PHE A 66 0.55 6.24 0.24
C PHE A 66 -0.30 6.60 -0.98
N GLY A 67 -0.99 5.64 -1.58
CA GLY A 67 -1.81 5.86 -2.76
C GLY A 67 -1.00 6.22 -4.02
N LEU A 68 0.18 5.62 -4.20
CA LEU A 68 1.04 5.86 -5.35
C LEU A 68 0.31 5.67 -6.68
N THR A 69 0.37 6.69 -7.53
CA THR A 69 -0.21 6.69 -8.88
C THR A 69 0.85 6.43 -9.95
N TRP A 70 2.06 6.96 -9.76
CA TRP A 70 3.19 6.86 -10.67
C TRP A 70 4.32 6.07 -10.04
N GLY A 71 4.92 5.16 -10.82
CA GLY A 71 5.92 4.24 -10.29
C GLY A 71 7.18 4.93 -9.79
N GLU A 72 7.65 5.96 -10.45
CA GLU A 72 8.87 6.68 -10.08
C GLU A 72 8.75 7.47 -8.77
N ASP A 73 7.53 7.82 -8.34
CA ASP A 73 7.30 8.52 -7.05
C ASP A 73 7.68 7.66 -5.84
N ILE A 74 7.89 6.35 -6.03
CA ILE A 74 8.30 5.44 -4.97
C ILE A 74 9.65 5.79 -4.37
N ILE A 75 10.53 6.42 -5.14
CA ILE A 75 11.88 6.81 -4.69
C ILE A 75 11.81 7.69 -3.45
N ASP A 76 10.98 8.74 -3.52
CA ASP A 76 10.87 9.71 -2.42
C ASP A 76 10.33 9.05 -1.15
N LEU A 77 9.44 8.06 -1.29
CA LEU A 77 8.84 7.37 -0.16
C LEU A 77 9.80 6.36 0.48
N ILE A 78 10.59 5.65 -0.32
CA ILE A 78 11.60 4.70 0.19
C ILE A 78 12.70 5.44 0.94
N MET A 79 13.16 6.57 0.42
CA MET A 79 14.23 7.35 1.04
C MET A 79 13.86 7.91 2.42
N LEU A 80 12.57 8.05 2.70
CA LEU A 80 12.09 8.51 4.02
C LEU A 80 12.09 7.40 5.08
N ASP A 81 12.25 6.15 4.67
CA ASP A 81 12.31 4.97 5.57
C ASP A 81 11.18 4.95 6.61
N ARG A 82 9.96 5.14 6.14
CA ARG A 82 8.73 5.19 6.96
C ARG A 82 7.91 3.91 6.89
N GLY A 83 8.59 2.77 7.00
CA GLY A 83 7.98 1.46 6.87
C GLY A 83 8.07 0.89 5.45
N LYS A 84 7.53 -0.30 5.25
CA LYS A 84 7.51 -0.95 3.95
C LYS A 84 6.45 -0.30 3.07
N VAL A 85 6.88 0.26 1.94
CA VAL A 85 5.99 0.94 1.01
C VAL A 85 5.16 -0.07 0.24
N ILE A 86 3.86 0.16 0.17
CA ILE A 86 2.94 -0.61 -0.65
C ILE A 86 2.74 0.12 -1.98
N LEU A 87 2.81 -0.63 -3.07
CA LEU A 87 2.44 -0.18 -4.40
C LEU A 87 0.99 -0.61 -4.68
N PRO A 88 0.01 0.31 -4.56
CA PRO A 88 -1.40 -0.05 -4.65
C PRO A 88 -1.86 -0.08 -6.10
N LEU A 89 -2.31 -1.23 -6.58
CA LEU A 89 -2.86 -1.35 -7.95
C LEU A 89 -4.14 -0.54 -8.14
N ARG A 90 -4.83 -0.18 -7.07
CA ARG A 90 -6.00 0.71 -7.06
C ARG A 90 -5.70 2.06 -7.72
N ASN A 91 -4.55 2.65 -7.40
CA ASN A 91 -4.14 3.98 -7.85
C ASN A 91 -3.20 3.93 -9.07
N LEU A 92 -2.47 2.84 -9.24
CA LEU A 92 -1.42 2.70 -10.25
C LEU A 92 -2.00 2.71 -11.66
N GLN A 93 -1.37 3.43 -12.59
CA GLN A 93 -1.91 3.65 -13.94
C GLN A 93 -1.60 2.54 -14.94
N GLY A 94 -1.03 1.44 -14.51
CA GLY A 94 -0.80 0.25 -15.33
C GLY A 94 0.51 -0.47 -15.05
N PHE A 95 0.80 -1.51 -15.82
CA PHE A 95 2.02 -2.30 -15.66
C PHE A 95 3.30 -1.50 -15.94
N ASN A 96 3.25 -0.49 -16.81
CA ASN A 96 4.41 0.37 -17.06
C ASN A 96 4.83 1.10 -15.78
N GLU A 97 3.88 1.53 -14.96
CA GLU A 97 4.15 2.18 -13.69
C GLU A 97 4.68 1.20 -12.64
N LEU A 98 4.18 -0.04 -12.65
CA LEU A 98 4.75 -1.11 -11.83
C LEU A 98 6.21 -1.38 -12.22
N ASP A 99 6.50 -1.52 -13.51
CA ASP A 99 7.84 -1.75 -14.00
C ASP A 99 8.77 -0.58 -13.67
N ALA A 100 8.29 0.66 -13.75
CA ALA A 100 9.03 1.86 -13.35
C ALA A 100 9.38 1.84 -11.85
N ALA A 101 8.42 1.48 -10.99
CA ALA A 101 8.68 1.36 -9.55
C ALA A 101 9.74 0.31 -9.24
N LEU A 102 9.71 -0.83 -9.95
CA LEU A 102 10.64 -1.95 -9.73
C LEU A 102 12.08 -1.63 -10.14
N VAL A 103 12.31 -0.62 -10.97
CA VAL A 103 13.67 -0.12 -11.28
C VAL A 103 14.34 0.43 -10.03
N TYR A 104 13.57 1.02 -9.13
CA TYR A 104 14.10 1.71 -7.94
C TYR A 104 13.97 0.93 -6.65
N ALA A 105 13.12 -0.08 -6.62
CA ALA A 105 12.81 -0.84 -5.42
C ALA A 105 12.61 -2.33 -5.71
N GLU A 106 13.54 -3.14 -5.24
CA GLU A 106 13.43 -4.61 -5.35
C GLU A 106 12.49 -5.19 -4.28
N ASP A 107 12.38 -4.55 -3.13
CA ASP A 107 11.59 -5.03 -1.97
C ASP A 107 10.34 -4.16 -1.75
N ILE A 108 9.36 -4.30 -2.64
CA ILE A 108 8.05 -3.66 -2.51
C ILE A 108 6.96 -4.69 -2.30
N THR A 109 5.90 -4.26 -1.62
CA THR A 109 4.68 -5.04 -1.47
C THR A 109 3.62 -4.51 -2.43
N ILE A 110 3.02 -5.39 -3.21
CA ILE A 110 1.91 -5.03 -4.11
C ILE A 110 0.61 -5.06 -3.32
N GLY A 111 -0.14 -3.96 -3.32
CA GLY A 111 -1.45 -3.87 -2.70
C GLY A 111 -2.57 -4.13 -3.69
N ILE A 112 -3.47 -5.05 -3.37
CA ILE A 112 -4.64 -5.40 -4.19
C ILE A 112 -5.91 -5.17 -3.40
N ASP A 113 -6.77 -4.29 -3.87
CA ASP A 113 -8.12 -4.11 -3.36
C ASP A 113 -9.05 -5.12 -4.04
N TRP A 114 -9.67 -5.95 -3.24
CA TRP A 114 -10.51 -7.03 -3.73
C TRP A 114 -11.85 -7.11 -3.00
N SER A 115 -12.94 -7.18 -3.78
CA SER A 115 -14.26 -7.58 -3.33
C SER A 115 -14.95 -8.22 -4.54
N ASP A 116 -15.19 -9.49 -4.57
CA ASP A 116 -15.68 -10.24 -5.75
C ASP A 116 -14.78 -10.05 -7.00
N THR A 117 -14.31 -8.86 -7.26
CA THR A 117 -13.36 -8.51 -8.33
C THR A 117 -12.25 -7.60 -7.81
N VAL A 118 -11.13 -7.57 -8.51
CA VAL A 118 -10.05 -6.60 -8.27
C VAL A 118 -10.54 -5.20 -8.60
N LYS A 119 -10.25 -4.24 -7.72
CA LYS A 119 -10.53 -2.83 -7.92
C LYS A 119 -9.25 -2.12 -8.36
N SER A 120 -9.29 -1.58 -9.57
CA SER A 120 -8.18 -0.83 -10.16
C SER A 120 -8.68 0.27 -11.07
N SER A 121 -7.91 1.34 -11.20
CA SER A 121 -8.16 2.42 -12.16
C SER A 121 -7.67 2.07 -13.57
N SER A 122 -6.78 1.09 -13.70
CA SER A 122 -6.21 0.67 -14.98
C SER A 122 -6.84 -0.63 -15.49
N THR A 123 -7.10 -0.69 -16.77
CA THR A 123 -7.57 -1.91 -17.46
C THR A 123 -6.46 -2.93 -17.70
N ASP A 124 -5.20 -2.59 -17.49
CA ASP A 124 -4.06 -3.50 -17.61
C ASP A 124 -4.16 -4.63 -16.58
N PHE A 125 -4.66 -4.33 -15.39
CA PHE A 125 -4.80 -5.30 -14.31
C PHE A 125 -6.09 -6.10 -14.46
N SER A 126 -5.97 -7.43 -14.47
CA SER A 126 -7.15 -8.29 -14.54
C SER A 126 -8.09 -8.07 -13.35
N ILE A 127 -9.39 -8.01 -13.63
CA ILE A 127 -10.42 -7.98 -12.58
C ILE A 127 -10.56 -9.34 -11.87
N ASP A 128 -10.09 -10.42 -12.49
CA ASP A 128 -10.02 -11.75 -11.90
C ASP A 128 -8.75 -11.86 -11.06
N ILE A 129 -8.91 -12.11 -9.75
CA ILE A 129 -7.79 -12.16 -8.80
C ILE A 129 -6.78 -13.24 -9.16
N VAL A 130 -7.21 -14.41 -9.65
CA VAL A 130 -6.30 -15.50 -9.99
C VAL A 130 -5.46 -15.14 -11.20
N LYS A 131 -6.06 -14.55 -12.23
CA LYS A 131 -5.33 -14.07 -13.41
C LYS A 131 -4.36 -12.96 -13.05
N LEU A 132 -4.75 -12.02 -12.20
CA LEU A 132 -3.88 -10.95 -11.74
C LEU A 132 -2.67 -11.51 -10.98
N LEU A 133 -2.87 -12.46 -10.08
CA LEU A 133 -1.78 -13.10 -9.35
C LEU A 133 -0.80 -13.80 -10.30
N HIS A 134 -1.29 -14.45 -11.36
CA HIS A 134 -0.43 -15.01 -12.40
C HIS A 134 0.36 -13.93 -13.16
N GLN A 135 -0.28 -12.82 -13.53
CA GLN A 135 0.39 -11.70 -14.18
C GLN A 135 1.53 -11.13 -13.32
N LEU A 136 1.29 -10.97 -12.01
CA LEU A 136 2.28 -10.48 -11.06
C LEU A 136 3.41 -11.50 -10.86
N HIS A 137 3.08 -12.78 -10.73
CA HIS A 137 4.06 -13.83 -10.57
C HIS A 137 5.00 -13.94 -11.79
N GLN A 138 4.47 -13.82 -13.00
CA GLN A 138 5.27 -13.79 -14.23
C GLN A 138 6.26 -12.63 -14.28
N ARG A 139 6.00 -11.53 -13.55
CA ARG A 139 6.89 -10.38 -13.36
C ARG A 139 7.81 -10.53 -12.15
N GLY A 140 7.82 -11.69 -11.49
CA GLY A 140 8.63 -11.96 -10.32
C GLY A 140 8.09 -11.35 -9.02
N GLN A 141 6.86 -10.83 -9.01
CA GLN A 141 6.26 -10.20 -7.85
C GLN A 141 5.48 -11.22 -7.02
N THR A 142 5.95 -11.47 -5.80
CA THR A 142 5.38 -12.47 -4.89
C THR A 142 4.99 -11.92 -3.53
N ASP A 143 5.45 -10.71 -3.17
CA ASP A 143 5.04 -10.05 -1.93
C ASP A 143 3.77 -9.24 -2.18
N ILE A 144 2.63 -9.82 -1.79
CA ILE A 144 1.31 -9.31 -2.12
C ILE A 144 0.48 -9.16 -0.86
N LEU A 145 -0.13 -7.99 -0.72
CA LEU A 145 -1.08 -7.67 0.33
C LEU A 145 -2.47 -7.50 -0.30
N ILE A 146 -3.42 -8.32 0.14
CA ILE A 146 -4.79 -8.26 -0.36
C ILE A 146 -5.67 -7.56 0.68
N TYR A 147 -6.29 -6.46 0.27
CA TYR A 147 -7.31 -5.77 1.05
C TYR A 147 -8.67 -6.37 0.71
N SER A 148 -9.21 -7.19 1.60
CA SER A 148 -10.58 -7.66 1.44
C SER A 148 -11.55 -6.55 1.87
N LEU A 149 -12.32 -6.05 0.92
CA LEU A 149 -13.33 -5.02 1.14
C LEU A 149 -14.67 -5.60 1.58
N VAL A 150 -14.78 -6.92 1.57
CA VAL A 150 -15.95 -7.63 2.11
C VAL A 150 -15.71 -7.79 3.61
N GLY A 151 -16.65 -7.38 4.43
CA GLY A 151 -16.60 -7.58 5.88
C GLY A 151 -16.44 -9.08 6.25
N GLU A 152 -16.08 -9.30 7.49
CA GLU A 152 -15.98 -10.66 8.03
C GLU A 152 -17.29 -11.44 7.85
#